data_b3bc6cb2cebfcebd4a9e245bc3f80983
#
_entry.id   b3bc6cb2cebfcebd4a9e245bc3f80983
#
_cell.length_a   1.000
_cell.length_b   1.000
_cell.length_c   1.000
_cell.angle_alpha   90.00
_cell.angle_beta   90.00
_cell.angle_gamma   90.00
#
_symmetry.space_group_name_H-M   'P 1'
#
loop_
_entity.id
_entity.type
_entity.pdbx_description
1 polymer ?
#
loop_
_entity_poly.entity_id
_entity_poly.type
_entity_poly.pdbx_seq_one_letter_code
_entity_poly.pdbx_strand_id
1 'polypeptide(L)'
;LGLAWWTTFSSAVQKPAEYQSYLAEAQKNEEKGIYYDAILNYQKALEYHPENMDIYLKIAEAYRNLGDENGFIQACNQAMKLEGDGEQAVMILADYYLEKGQKGDAIALLQAQIQQQESNGSLRAKLNSLAGGFDYIGEEYDEISNACGSCMLVKSGEDLGITDLQGNVVIRAQYEQMGMFGENGFAPVQKDGTWYYIDTNNYKRRQPDEEYEFLGVCNQGAIPAKKDGKWGYLNEDFQPVTKFEYDGATPFLNGLAALKKGEKWAIINTELKAVTDFGFDDIVCDDWGFCSRNGVVFAKIGE
;
A
#
# COMPACT_ATOMS: atom_id res chain seq x y z
N LEU A 1 65.34 -6.36 9.45
CA LEU A 1 63.94 -6.73 9.78
C LEU A 1 63.25 -5.70 10.71
N GLY A 2 63.98 -4.90 11.51
CA GLY A 2 63.42 -3.93 12.45
C GLY A 2 62.97 -2.59 11.84
N LEU A 3 63.53 -2.16 10.73
CA LEU A 3 63.22 -0.86 10.10
C LEU A 3 61.93 -0.90 9.28
N ALA A 4 61.55 -2.03 8.68
CA ALA A 4 60.32 -2.19 7.89
C ALA A 4 59.04 -2.22 8.80
N TRP A 5 59.18 -2.71 10.05
CA TRP A 5 58.09 -2.71 11.01
C TRP A 5 57.82 -1.31 11.59
N TRP A 6 58.85 -0.49 11.73
CA TRP A 6 58.71 0.88 12.27
C TRP A 6 58.02 1.82 11.26
N THR A 7 58.29 1.66 9.97
CA THR A 7 57.66 2.49 8.93
C THR A 7 56.18 2.17 8.73
N THR A 8 55.79 0.88 8.79
CA THR A 8 54.39 0.46 8.70
C THR A 8 53.60 0.83 9.97
N PHE A 9 54.17 0.77 11.16
CA PHE A 9 53.55 1.18 12.41
C PHE A 9 53.36 2.69 12.49
N SER A 10 54.37 3.47 12.01
CA SER A 10 54.29 4.93 11.91
C SER A 10 53.19 5.39 10.93
N SER A 11 53.05 4.75 9.79
CA SER A 11 51.98 5.12 8.83
C SER A 11 50.56 4.78 9.32
N ALA A 12 50.40 3.69 10.05
CA ALA A 12 49.12 3.31 10.62
C ALA A 12 48.66 4.18 11.81
N VAL A 13 49.61 4.76 12.57
CA VAL A 13 49.31 5.65 13.69
C VAL A 13 49.12 7.11 13.23
N GLN A 14 49.70 7.52 12.11
CA GLN A 14 49.56 8.88 11.54
C GLN A 14 48.23 9.11 10.85
N LYS A 15 47.64 8.09 10.24
CA LYS A 15 46.37 8.21 9.50
C LYS A 15 45.19 8.79 10.29
N PRO A 16 44.90 8.33 11.55
CA PRO A 16 43.86 8.94 12.36
C PRO A 16 44.14 10.40 12.75
N ALA A 17 45.39 10.76 12.98
CA ALA A 17 45.77 12.12 13.34
C ALA A 17 45.63 13.09 12.14
N GLU A 18 45.99 12.67 10.94
CA GLU A 18 45.81 13.46 9.72
C GLU A 18 44.32 13.67 9.40
N TYR A 19 43.51 12.64 9.49
CA TYR A 19 42.05 12.73 9.34
C TYR A 19 41.46 13.79 10.27
N GLN A 20 41.78 13.71 11.59
CA GLN A 20 41.27 14.68 12.57
C GLN A 20 41.80 16.10 12.29
N SER A 21 43.04 16.23 11.80
CA SER A 21 43.63 17.52 11.44
C SER A 21 42.86 18.16 10.24
N TYR A 22 42.56 17.39 9.21
CA TYR A 22 41.79 17.88 8.08
C TYR A 22 40.35 18.28 8.48
N LEU A 23 39.70 17.50 9.33
CA LEU A 23 38.37 17.87 9.85
C LEU A 23 38.42 19.17 10.67
N ALA A 24 39.38 19.30 11.57
CA ALA A 24 39.50 20.50 12.38
C ALA A 24 39.80 21.75 11.56
N GLU A 25 40.68 21.65 10.53
CA GLU A 25 40.97 22.77 9.64
C GLU A 25 39.80 23.10 8.73
N ALA A 26 39.04 22.08 8.27
CA ALA A 26 37.83 22.27 7.51
C ALA A 26 36.77 23.05 8.31
N GLN A 27 36.50 22.62 9.54
CA GLN A 27 35.56 23.29 10.45
C GLN A 27 35.97 24.74 10.76
N LYS A 28 37.24 24.95 11.01
CA LYS A 28 37.78 26.30 11.28
C LYS A 28 37.64 27.23 10.05
N ASN A 29 37.81 26.70 8.84
CA ASN A 29 37.61 27.44 7.59
C ASN A 29 36.14 27.73 7.35
N GLU A 30 35.25 26.78 7.64
CA GLU A 30 33.79 26.94 7.58
C GLU A 30 33.35 28.08 8.55
N GLU A 31 33.79 28.07 9.78
CA GLU A 31 33.49 29.12 10.78
C GLU A 31 33.94 30.51 10.33
N LYS A 32 35.01 30.60 9.53
CA LYS A 32 35.54 31.86 8.99
C LYS A 32 34.87 32.24 7.66
N GLY A 33 33.95 31.42 7.12
CA GLY A 33 33.36 31.66 5.83
C GLY A 33 34.29 31.38 4.64
N ILE A 34 35.41 30.67 4.88
CA ILE A 34 36.38 30.29 3.83
C ILE A 34 35.97 28.93 3.25
N TYR A 35 34.81 28.89 2.61
CA TYR A 35 34.12 27.64 2.23
C TYR A 35 34.91 26.81 1.22
N TYR A 36 35.64 27.44 0.29
CA TYR A 36 36.46 26.69 -0.68
C TYR A 36 37.56 25.87 0.00
N ASP A 37 38.27 26.47 0.93
CA ASP A 37 39.32 25.77 1.69
C ASP A 37 38.73 24.72 2.64
N ALA A 38 37.54 24.97 3.19
CA ALA A 38 36.81 23.98 3.96
C ALA A 38 36.50 22.73 3.12
N ILE A 39 35.96 22.91 1.91
CA ILE A 39 35.68 21.82 0.96
C ILE A 39 36.94 21.00 0.67
N LEU A 40 38.08 21.65 0.35
CA LEU A 40 39.33 20.94 0.07
C LEU A 40 39.79 20.09 1.27
N ASN A 41 39.66 20.59 2.48
CA ASN A 41 40.04 19.84 3.67
C ASN A 41 39.05 18.71 3.99
N TYR A 42 37.75 18.91 3.78
CA TYR A 42 36.75 17.85 3.88
C TYR A 42 36.99 16.74 2.83
N GLN A 43 37.34 17.10 1.59
CA GLN A 43 37.69 16.12 0.56
C GLN A 43 38.91 15.29 0.93
N LYS A 44 39.95 15.91 1.55
CA LYS A 44 41.10 15.17 2.09
C LYS A 44 40.73 14.25 3.24
N ALA A 45 39.81 14.66 4.10
CA ALA A 45 39.28 13.79 5.14
C ALA A 45 38.55 12.57 4.57
N LEU A 46 37.80 12.72 3.46
CA LEU A 46 37.13 11.62 2.76
C LEU A 46 38.11 10.61 2.13
N GLU A 47 39.35 10.95 1.87
CA GLU A 47 40.37 9.97 1.43
C GLU A 47 40.63 8.89 2.50
N TYR A 48 40.37 9.20 3.78
CA TYR A 48 40.50 8.28 4.91
C TYR A 48 39.20 7.56 5.26
N HIS A 49 38.06 8.23 5.10
CA HIS A 49 36.73 7.72 5.42
C HIS A 49 35.73 8.07 4.30
N PRO A 50 35.83 7.41 3.12
CA PRO A 50 34.97 7.70 1.98
C PRO A 50 33.50 7.36 2.21
N GLU A 51 33.18 6.58 3.25
CA GLU A 51 31.83 6.21 3.69
C GLU A 51 31.17 7.23 4.63
N ASN A 52 31.86 8.31 5.00
CA ASN A 52 31.36 9.26 5.97
C ASN A 52 30.36 10.25 5.33
N MET A 53 29.07 9.98 5.48
CA MET A 53 27.99 10.79 4.93
C MET A 53 27.99 12.22 5.46
N ASP A 54 28.27 12.43 6.77
CA ASP A 54 28.28 13.77 7.39
C ASP A 54 29.25 14.71 6.70
N ILE A 55 30.40 14.20 6.23
CA ILE A 55 31.39 15.02 5.52
C ILE A 55 30.85 15.44 4.15
N TYR A 56 30.15 14.55 3.42
CA TYR A 56 29.53 14.93 2.15
C TYR A 56 28.46 15.99 2.36
N LEU A 57 27.66 15.90 3.43
CA LEU A 57 26.67 16.93 3.77
C LEU A 57 27.30 18.26 4.14
N LYS A 58 28.46 18.24 4.84
CA LYS A 58 29.25 19.44 5.11
C LYS A 58 29.83 20.07 3.84
N ILE A 59 30.30 19.28 2.90
CA ILE A 59 30.73 19.74 1.57
C ILE A 59 29.56 20.36 0.81
N ALA A 60 28.38 19.72 0.85
CA ALA A 60 27.17 20.27 0.23
C ALA A 60 26.83 21.65 0.82
N GLU A 61 26.78 21.76 2.13
CA GLU A 61 26.49 23.04 2.81
C GLU A 61 27.52 24.15 2.45
N ALA A 62 28.80 23.78 2.38
CA ALA A 62 29.83 24.72 1.95
C ALA A 62 29.66 25.19 0.48
N TYR A 63 29.32 24.29 -0.45
CA TYR A 63 28.97 24.67 -1.82
C TYR A 63 27.73 25.55 -1.89
N ARG A 64 26.70 25.26 -1.06
CA ARG A 64 25.50 26.09 -0.98
C ARG A 64 25.84 27.52 -0.52
N ASN A 65 26.74 27.66 0.46
CA ASN A 65 27.18 28.97 0.93
C ASN A 65 28.03 29.71 -0.09
N LEU A 66 28.74 29.01 -0.99
CA LEU A 66 29.44 29.60 -2.13
C LEU A 66 28.50 29.97 -3.29
N GLY A 67 27.25 29.51 -3.28
CA GLY A 67 26.33 29.66 -4.40
C GLY A 67 26.64 28.71 -5.57
N ASP A 68 27.48 27.70 -5.36
CA ASP A 68 27.79 26.67 -6.36
C ASP A 68 26.75 25.54 -6.31
N GLU A 69 25.71 25.71 -7.13
CA GLU A 69 24.60 24.78 -7.25
C GLU A 69 25.05 23.39 -7.72
N ASN A 70 25.95 23.34 -8.71
CA ASN A 70 26.43 22.06 -9.23
C ASN A 70 27.23 21.29 -8.17
N GLY A 71 28.12 21.98 -7.45
CA GLY A 71 28.86 21.38 -6.35
C GLY A 71 27.95 20.85 -5.25
N PHE A 72 26.93 21.63 -4.87
CA PHE A 72 25.91 21.23 -3.91
C PHE A 72 25.18 19.93 -4.30
N ILE A 73 24.61 19.90 -5.53
CA ILE A 73 23.88 18.74 -6.06
C ILE A 73 24.81 17.50 -6.14
N GLN A 74 26.06 17.67 -6.60
CA GLN A 74 27.01 16.57 -6.66
C GLN A 74 27.33 16.00 -5.28
N ALA A 75 27.54 16.83 -4.28
CA ALA A 75 27.82 16.40 -2.91
C ALA A 75 26.65 15.65 -2.30
N CYS A 76 25.42 16.14 -2.46
CA CYS A 76 24.20 15.43 -2.06
C CYS A 76 24.08 14.06 -2.77
N ASN A 77 24.31 14.00 -4.06
CA ASN A 77 24.28 12.76 -4.84
C ASN A 77 25.34 11.74 -4.41
N GLN A 78 26.51 12.17 -3.92
CA GLN A 78 27.49 11.25 -3.34
C GLN A 78 27.04 10.72 -2.00
N ALA A 79 26.48 11.57 -1.13
CA ALA A 79 25.91 11.16 0.15
C ALA A 79 24.80 10.12 -0.02
N MET A 80 23.90 10.29 -1.00
CA MET A 80 22.80 9.36 -1.30
C MET A 80 23.26 7.97 -1.80
N LYS A 81 24.48 7.83 -2.31
CA LYS A 81 25.02 6.54 -2.79
C LYS A 81 25.64 5.70 -1.69
N LEU A 82 25.83 6.24 -0.51
CA LEU A 82 26.42 5.52 0.60
C LEU A 82 25.40 4.55 1.20
N GLU A 83 25.86 3.37 1.61
CA GLU A 83 25.03 2.42 2.32
C GLU A 83 24.61 2.99 3.67
N GLY A 84 23.33 2.89 4.01
CA GLY A 84 22.75 3.41 5.21
C GLY A 84 21.70 4.48 4.93
N ASP A 85 21.59 5.47 5.81
CA ASP A 85 20.51 6.46 5.80
C ASP A 85 20.78 7.63 4.83
N GLY A 86 20.76 7.35 3.52
CA GLY A 86 20.81 8.38 2.46
C GLY A 86 19.59 9.33 2.46
N GLU A 87 18.58 9.06 3.27
CA GLU A 87 17.34 9.80 3.38
C GLU A 87 17.56 11.27 3.72
N GLN A 88 18.50 11.56 4.62
CA GLN A 88 18.83 12.94 4.99
C GLN A 88 19.34 13.76 3.79
N ALA A 89 20.21 13.17 2.96
CA ALA A 89 20.70 13.83 1.75
C ALA A 89 19.58 14.07 0.72
N VAL A 90 18.66 13.11 0.60
CA VAL A 90 17.46 13.25 -0.26
C VAL A 90 16.59 14.41 0.22
N MET A 91 16.33 14.50 1.53
CA MET A 91 15.54 15.59 2.10
C MET A 91 16.18 16.95 1.89
N ILE A 92 17.49 17.07 2.12
CA ILE A 92 18.25 18.32 1.90
C ILE A 92 18.17 18.76 0.43
N LEU A 93 18.36 17.84 -0.51
CA LEU A 93 18.28 18.15 -1.94
C LEU A 93 16.86 18.48 -2.38
N ALA A 94 15.84 17.76 -1.86
CA ALA A 94 14.45 18.07 -2.15
C ALA A 94 14.06 19.46 -1.64
N ASP A 95 14.47 19.82 -0.42
CA ASP A 95 14.22 21.16 0.13
C ASP A 95 14.91 22.27 -0.67
N TYR A 96 16.13 22.01 -1.14
CA TYR A 96 16.83 22.95 -2.03
C TYR A 96 16.05 23.18 -3.35
N TYR A 97 15.56 22.12 -3.99
CA TYR A 97 14.72 22.27 -5.19
C TYR A 97 13.45 23.07 -4.90
N LEU A 98 12.84 22.89 -3.73
CA LEU A 98 11.66 23.68 -3.32
C LEU A 98 11.97 25.15 -3.12
N GLU A 99 13.09 25.49 -2.47
CA GLU A 99 13.56 26.87 -2.32
C GLU A 99 13.80 27.56 -3.66
N LYS A 100 14.22 26.80 -4.68
CA LYS A 100 14.40 27.26 -6.05
C LYS A 100 13.10 27.33 -6.88
N GLY A 101 11.97 26.93 -6.29
CA GLY A 101 10.70 26.82 -7.01
C GLY A 101 10.59 25.63 -7.97
N GLN A 102 11.54 24.70 -7.90
CA GLN A 102 11.64 23.50 -8.74
C GLN A 102 10.86 22.34 -8.11
N LYS A 103 9.56 22.54 -7.86
CA LYS A 103 8.71 21.53 -7.21
C LYS A 103 8.68 20.21 -7.96
N GLY A 104 8.71 20.23 -9.30
CA GLY A 104 8.74 19.02 -10.14
C GLY A 104 9.97 18.16 -9.88
N ASP A 105 11.15 18.79 -9.76
CA ASP A 105 12.41 18.09 -9.52
C ASP A 105 12.46 17.48 -8.10
N ALA A 106 11.91 18.18 -7.10
CA ALA A 106 11.77 17.66 -5.75
C ALA A 106 10.87 16.41 -5.71
N ILE A 107 9.73 16.44 -6.39
CA ILE A 107 8.80 15.30 -6.50
C ILE A 107 9.49 14.12 -7.21
N ALA A 108 10.14 14.34 -8.35
CA ALA A 108 10.83 13.31 -9.10
C ALA A 108 11.95 12.64 -8.29
N LEU A 109 12.74 13.43 -7.54
CA LEU A 109 13.77 12.93 -6.64
C LEU A 109 13.18 12.01 -5.56
N LEU A 110 12.13 12.46 -4.86
CA LEU A 110 11.47 11.70 -3.80
C LEU A 110 10.88 10.40 -4.33
N GLN A 111 10.18 10.43 -5.48
CA GLN A 111 9.62 9.24 -6.12
C GLN A 111 10.70 8.22 -6.49
N ALA A 112 11.81 8.67 -7.09
CA ALA A 112 12.92 7.79 -7.48
C ALA A 112 13.55 7.08 -6.27
N GLN A 113 13.69 7.77 -5.13
CA GLN A 113 14.28 7.19 -3.93
C GLN A 113 13.32 6.25 -3.21
N ILE A 114 12.02 6.56 -3.16
CA ILE A 114 10.98 5.68 -2.58
C ILE A 114 10.90 4.33 -3.33
N GLN A 115 11.12 4.32 -4.64
CA GLN A 115 11.14 3.08 -5.43
C GLN A 115 12.35 2.17 -5.15
N GLN A 116 13.44 2.72 -4.62
CA GLN A 116 14.69 1.98 -4.37
C GLN A 116 14.77 1.37 -2.96
N GLN A 117 13.96 1.81 -2.02
CA GLN A 117 14.03 1.40 -0.62
C GLN A 117 12.63 1.10 -0.06
N GLU A 118 12.46 -0.03 0.62
CA GLU A 118 11.17 -0.50 1.14
C GLU A 118 10.64 0.29 2.35
N SER A 119 11.48 1.01 3.09
CA SER A 119 11.07 1.73 4.32
C SER A 119 11.45 3.20 4.25
N ASN A 120 10.54 4.07 3.81
CA ASN A 120 10.77 5.50 3.61
C ASN A 120 9.59 6.37 4.09
N GLY A 121 9.18 6.19 5.34
CA GLY A 121 8.03 6.92 5.89
C GLY A 121 8.13 8.44 5.78
N SER A 122 9.32 9.03 6.04
CA SER A 122 9.52 10.48 5.98
C SER A 122 9.59 11.02 4.55
N LEU A 123 10.23 10.30 3.61
CA LEU A 123 10.23 10.68 2.19
C LEU A 123 8.81 10.62 1.59
N ARG A 124 8.02 9.60 1.96
CA ARG A 124 6.61 9.50 1.55
C ARG A 124 5.78 10.65 2.12
N ALA A 125 5.93 10.97 3.41
CA ALA A 125 5.26 12.11 4.03
C ALA A 125 5.60 13.44 3.31
N LYS A 126 6.89 13.64 3.00
CA LYS A 126 7.33 14.82 2.24
C LYS A 126 6.74 14.86 0.84
N LEU A 127 6.78 13.74 0.10
CA LEU A 127 6.18 13.63 -1.23
C LEU A 127 4.70 13.98 -1.19
N ASN A 128 3.95 13.44 -0.23
CA ASN A 128 2.52 13.68 -0.07
C ASN A 128 2.20 15.15 0.20
N SER A 129 3.00 15.80 1.06
CA SER A 129 2.84 17.23 1.32
C SER A 129 3.03 18.11 0.07
N LEU A 130 3.85 17.65 -0.88
CA LEU A 130 4.13 18.32 -2.14
C LEU A 130 3.11 18.00 -3.23
N ALA A 131 2.63 16.76 -3.29
CA ALA A 131 1.73 16.28 -4.34
C ALA A 131 0.28 16.77 -4.22
N GLY A 132 -0.06 17.55 -3.20
CA GLY A 132 -1.38 18.19 -3.11
C GLY A 132 -2.26 17.72 -1.96
N GLY A 133 -1.68 17.23 -0.87
CA GLY A 133 -2.41 16.98 0.38
C GLY A 133 -3.14 15.64 0.44
N PHE A 134 -2.62 14.62 -0.25
CA PHE A 134 -3.01 13.25 0.01
C PHE A 134 -2.03 12.63 1.01
N ASP A 135 -2.54 12.19 2.13
CA ASP A 135 -1.81 11.33 3.05
C ASP A 135 -2.06 9.88 2.67
N TYR A 136 -0.99 9.07 2.61
CA TYR A 136 -1.17 7.61 2.57
C TYR A 136 -1.62 7.17 3.95
N ILE A 137 -2.80 6.56 4.00
CA ILE A 137 -3.35 5.97 5.22
C ILE A 137 -3.39 4.46 5.06
N GLY A 138 -2.90 3.74 6.06
CA GLY A 138 -2.93 2.27 6.09
C GLY A 138 -1.75 1.58 5.39
N GLU A 139 -1.93 0.31 5.09
CA GLU A 139 -0.98 -0.55 4.38
C GLU A 139 -1.12 -0.37 2.85
N GLU A 140 -0.09 -0.76 2.08
CA GLU A 140 -0.16 -0.81 0.61
C GLU A 140 -0.83 -2.10 0.17
N TYR A 141 -1.72 -2.00 -0.82
CA TYR A 141 -2.45 -3.12 -1.41
C TYR A 141 -2.37 -3.08 -2.93
N ASP A 142 -2.41 -4.24 -3.57
CA ASP A 142 -2.42 -4.34 -5.03
C ASP A 142 -3.74 -3.84 -5.62
N GLU A 143 -4.85 -4.12 -4.92
CA GLU A 143 -6.19 -3.67 -5.32
C GLU A 143 -6.99 -3.24 -4.08
N ILE A 144 -7.82 -2.21 -4.25
CA ILE A 144 -8.77 -1.74 -3.25
C ILE A 144 -10.14 -1.56 -3.94
N SER A 145 -11.17 -2.20 -3.42
CA SER A 145 -12.54 -2.07 -3.93
C SER A 145 -13.17 -0.73 -3.57
N ASN A 146 -14.30 -0.44 -4.18
CA ASN A 146 -15.17 0.63 -3.70
C ASN A 146 -15.67 0.32 -2.29
N ALA A 147 -15.84 1.38 -1.49
CA ALA A 147 -16.38 1.24 -0.15
C ALA A 147 -17.80 0.69 -0.15
N CYS A 148 -18.07 -0.26 0.72
CA CYS A 148 -19.43 -0.69 1.06
C CYS A 148 -19.64 -0.56 2.58
N GLY A 149 -20.58 0.29 2.96
CA GLY A 149 -20.73 0.67 4.36
C GLY A 149 -19.48 1.39 4.87
N SER A 150 -18.85 0.84 5.90
CA SER A 150 -17.64 1.38 6.53
C SER A 150 -16.34 0.64 6.18
N CYS A 151 -16.38 -0.26 5.22
CA CYS A 151 -15.26 -1.14 4.87
C CYS A 151 -14.95 -1.13 3.38
N MET A 152 -13.71 -1.51 3.05
CA MET A 152 -13.21 -1.77 1.70
C MET A 152 -12.56 -3.15 1.64
N LEU A 153 -12.80 -3.89 0.56
CA LEU A 153 -12.05 -5.10 0.27
C LEU A 153 -10.66 -4.70 -0.23
N VAL A 154 -9.65 -5.40 0.24
CA VAL A 154 -8.27 -5.16 -0.17
C VAL A 154 -7.64 -6.48 -0.61
N LYS A 155 -6.73 -6.39 -1.58
CA LYS A 155 -5.98 -7.54 -2.11
C LYS A 155 -4.48 -7.30 -1.95
N SER A 156 -3.77 -8.32 -1.46
CA SER A 156 -2.32 -8.34 -1.38
C SER A 156 -1.84 -9.69 -1.93
N GLY A 157 -1.15 -9.69 -3.06
CA GLY A 157 -0.89 -10.89 -3.84
C GLY A 157 -2.19 -11.51 -4.34
N GLU A 158 -2.44 -12.77 -3.98
CA GLU A 158 -3.71 -13.46 -4.29
C GLU A 158 -4.70 -13.43 -3.13
N ASP A 159 -4.29 -12.91 -1.97
CA ASP A 159 -5.08 -12.93 -0.74
C ASP A 159 -5.94 -11.69 -0.57
N LEU A 160 -7.17 -11.88 -0.07
CA LEU A 160 -8.15 -10.86 0.23
C LEU A 160 -8.24 -10.56 1.74
N GLY A 161 -8.49 -9.30 2.06
CA GLY A 161 -8.71 -8.79 3.42
C GLY A 161 -9.68 -7.61 3.43
N ILE A 162 -9.85 -6.99 4.58
CA ILE A 162 -10.75 -5.83 4.77
C ILE A 162 -10.02 -4.72 5.54
N THR A 163 -10.17 -3.47 5.07
CA THR A 163 -9.83 -2.25 5.81
C THR A 163 -11.07 -1.43 6.11
N ASP A 164 -10.98 -0.55 7.10
CA ASP A 164 -11.97 0.52 7.27
C ASP A 164 -11.69 1.70 6.30
N LEU A 165 -12.56 2.71 6.31
CA LEU A 165 -12.42 3.92 5.48
C LEU A 165 -11.25 4.82 5.88
N GLN A 166 -10.64 4.58 7.04
CA GLN A 166 -9.46 5.27 7.54
C GLN A 166 -8.17 4.52 7.19
N GLY A 167 -8.28 3.37 6.48
CA GLY A 167 -7.14 2.55 6.10
C GLY A 167 -6.63 1.61 7.22
N ASN A 168 -7.33 1.52 8.36
CA ASN A 168 -6.96 0.56 9.40
C ASN A 168 -7.34 -0.85 8.95
N VAL A 169 -6.44 -1.80 9.19
CA VAL A 169 -6.68 -3.21 8.89
C VAL A 169 -7.74 -3.76 9.82
N VAL A 170 -8.87 -4.17 9.28
CA VAL A 170 -9.93 -4.91 10.00
C VAL A 170 -9.63 -6.40 9.93
N ILE A 171 -9.41 -6.93 8.73
CA ILE A 171 -8.99 -8.32 8.49
C ILE A 171 -7.77 -8.27 7.56
N ARG A 172 -6.64 -8.86 7.99
CA ARG A 172 -5.47 -8.97 7.12
C ARG A 172 -5.76 -9.81 5.90
N ALA A 173 -5.15 -9.45 4.77
CA ALA A 173 -5.21 -10.25 3.55
C ALA A 173 -4.63 -11.64 3.81
N GLN A 174 -5.45 -12.69 3.72
CA GLN A 174 -5.11 -14.08 4.00
C GLN A 174 -6.15 -15.08 3.49
N TYR A 175 -7.17 -14.63 2.77
CA TYR A 175 -8.27 -15.46 2.29
C TYR A 175 -8.29 -15.51 0.76
N GLU A 176 -8.49 -16.69 0.19
CA GLU A 176 -8.63 -16.90 -1.27
C GLU A 176 -9.86 -16.18 -1.85
N GLN A 177 -10.94 -16.19 -1.07
CA GLN A 177 -12.17 -15.46 -1.37
C GLN A 177 -12.73 -14.85 -0.08
N MET A 178 -13.33 -13.68 -0.20
CA MET A 178 -13.90 -12.99 0.94
C MET A 178 -15.08 -12.11 0.51
N GLY A 179 -16.18 -12.15 1.27
CA GLY A 179 -17.27 -11.18 1.17
C GLY A 179 -17.22 -10.16 2.30
N MET A 180 -18.09 -9.16 2.20
CA MET A 180 -18.26 -8.18 3.29
C MET A 180 -18.97 -8.80 4.51
N PHE A 181 -18.95 -8.09 5.62
CA PHE A 181 -19.79 -8.43 6.78
C PHE A 181 -21.26 -8.19 6.46
N GLY A 182 -22.07 -9.23 6.60
CA GLY A 182 -23.52 -9.15 6.44
C GLY A 182 -24.22 -8.49 7.65
N GLU A 183 -25.54 -8.35 7.55
CA GLU A 183 -26.37 -7.80 8.64
C GLU A 183 -26.27 -8.62 9.93
N ASN A 184 -25.95 -9.90 9.84
CA ASN A 184 -25.73 -10.80 10.97
C ASN A 184 -24.32 -10.64 11.62
N GLY A 185 -23.48 -9.74 11.12
CA GLY A 185 -22.14 -9.46 11.63
C GLY A 185 -21.06 -10.48 11.21
N PHE A 186 -21.35 -11.35 10.23
CA PHE A 186 -20.40 -12.34 9.74
C PHE A 186 -20.05 -12.13 8.26
N ALA A 187 -18.80 -12.36 7.92
CA ALA A 187 -18.29 -12.35 6.55
C ALA A 187 -18.00 -13.77 6.05
N PRO A 188 -18.45 -14.16 4.84
CA PRO A 188 -18.03 -15.41 4.22
C PRO A 188 -16.59 -15.31 3.77
N VAL A 189 -15.80 -16.36 4.01
CA VAL A 189 -14.42 -16.47 3.57
C VAL A 189 -14.13 -17.88 3.08
N GLN A 190 -13.21 -17.99 2.11
CA GLN A 190 -12.64 -19.25 1.66
C GLN A 190 -11.17 -19.31 2.01
N LYS A 191 -10.75 -20.40 2.64
CA LYS A 191 -9.34 -20.71 2.93
C LYS A 191 -9.11 -22.21 2.76
N ASP A 192 -8.03 -22.55 2.08
CA ASP A 192 -7.69 -23.94 1.72
C ASP A 192 -8.87 -24.65 1.03
N GLY A 193 -9.55 -23.91 0.12
CA GLY A 193 -10.73 -24.38 -0.61
C GLY A 193 -12.02 -24.51 0.21
N THR A 194 -11.97 -24.26 1.53
CA THR A 194 -13.12 -24.44 2.44
C THR A 194 -13.80 -23.14 2.77
N TRP A 195 -15.12 -23.07 2.60
CA TRP A 195 -15.94 -21.91 2.96
C TRP A 195 -16.39 -21.96 4.42
N TYR A 196 -16.30 -20.81 5.11
CA TYR A 196 -16.84 -20.60 6.45
C TYR A 196 -17.09 -19.11 6.70
N TYR A 197 -17.67 -18.77 7.85
CA TYR A 197 -17.95 -17.39 8.23
C TYR A 197 -17.08 -16.97 9.41
N ILE A 198 -16.54 -15.76 9.34
CA ILE A 198 -15.76 -15.11 10.41
C ILE A 198 -16.51 -13.90 10.97
N ASP A 199 -16.18 -13.52 12.20
CA ASP A 199 -16.59 -12.23 12.78
C ASP A 199 -15.52 -11.14 12.54
N THR A 200 -15.81 -9.92 12.99
CA THR A 200 -14.89 -8.76 12.87
C THR A 200 -13.57 -8.92 13.63
N ASN A 201 -13.46 -9.89 14.54
CA ASN A 201 -12.22 -10.24 15.23
C ASN A 201 -11.47 -11.37 14.52
N ASN A 202 -11.89 -11.73 13.31
CA ASN A 202 -11.31 -12.80 12.52
C ASN A 202 -11.43 -14.21 13.15
N TYR A 203 -12.43 -14.42 14.01
CA TYR A 203 -12.71 -15.75 14.54
C TYR A 203 -13.70 -16.49 13.66
N LYS A 204 -13.37 -17.74 13.30
CA LYS A 204 -14.30 -18.65 12.64
C LYS A 204 -15.50 -18.91 13.56
N ARG A 205 -16.69 -18.59 13.10
CA ARG A 205 -17.91 -18.66 13.88
C ARG A 205 -18.89 -19.71 13.39
N ARG A 206 -19.04 -19.83 12.10
CA ARG A 206 -20.03 -20.71 11.48
C ARG A 206 -19.45 -21.37 10.24
N GLN A 207 -19.78 -22.62 10.04
CA GLN A 207 -19.43 -23.39 8.84
C GLN A 207 -20.62 -24.31 8.52
N PRO A 208 -21.06 -24.42 7.26
CA PRO A 208 -22.04 -25.40 6.87
C PRO A 208 -21.48 -26.84 7.03
N ASP A 209 -22.35 -27.78 7.30
CA ASP A 209 -21.97 -29.21 7.34
C ASP A 209 -21.70 -29.78 5.94
N GLU A 210 -22.26 -29.17 4.91
CA GLU A 210 -22.08 -29.54 3.51
C GLU A 210 -21.05 -28.65 2.82
N GLU A 211 -20.37 -29.17 1.81
CA GLU A 211 -19.45 -28.40 0.97
C GLU A 211 -20.21 -27.61 -0.10
N TYR A 212 -19.81 -26.35 -0.28
CA TYR A 212 -20.32 -25.45 -1.31
C TYR A 212 -19.15 -24.92 -2.15
N GLU A 213 -19.37 -24.79 -3.46
CA GLU A 213 -18.41 -24.15 -4.37
C GLU A 213 -18.30 -22.65 -4.13
N PHE A 214 -19.36 -22.05 -3.59
CA PHE A 214 -19.42 -20.63 -3.22
C PHE A 214 -20.44 -20.41 -2.11
N LEU A 215 -20.08 -19.52 -1.18
CA LEU A 215 -21.00 -18.95 -0.18
C LEU A 215 -20.91 -17.43 -0.21
N GLY A 216 -22.03 -16.76 -0.37
CA GLY A 216 -22.12 -15.31 -0.35
C GLY A 216 -22.44 -14.72 1.01
N VAL A 217 -22.58 -13.40 1.04
CA VAL A 217 -22.95 -12.64 2.24
C VAL A 217 -24.37 -12.99 2.69
N CYS A 218 -24.55 -13.18 3.98
CA CYS A 218 -25.87 -13.34 4.57
C CYS A 218 -26.50 -11.97 4.81
N ASN A 219 -27.44 -11.61 3.99
CA ASN A 219 -28.24 -10.41 4.16
C ASN A 219 -29.72 -10.72 4.03
N GLN A 220 -30.53 -10.05 4.86
CA GLN A 220 -31.99 -10.19 4.86
C GLN A 220 -32.45 -11.66 5.03
N GLY A 221 -31.68 -12.44 5.80
CA GLY A 221 -31.96 -13.82 6.12
C GLY A 221 -31.65 -14.85 5.02
N ALA A 222 -31.01 -14.43 3.92
CA ALA A 222 -30.69 -15.30 2.80
C ALA A 222 -29.20 -15.24 2.41
N ILE A 223 -28.64 -16.40 2.07
CA ILE A 223 -27.27 -16.61 1.65
C ILE A 223 -27.30 -17.16 0.22
N PRO A 224 -26.78 -16.46 -0.80
CA PRO A 224 -26.59 -17.05 -2.10
C PRO A 224 -25.46 -18.09 -2.02
N ALA A 225 -25.70 -19.28 -2.55
CA ALA A 225 -24.76 -20.39 -2.50
C ALA A 225 -24.71 -21.12 -3.83
N LYS A 226 -23.57 -21.76 -4.14
CA LYS A 226 -23.39 -22.60 -5.32
C LYS A 226 -23.03 -24.02 -4.89
N LYS A 227 -23.72 -25.01 -5.44
CA LYS A 227 -23.50 -26.43 -5.24
C LYS A 227 -23.80 -27.21 -6.51
N ASP A 228 -22.95 -28.15 -6.87
CA ASP A 228 -23.06 -28.97 -8.08
C ASP A 228 -23.27 -28.15 -9.36
N GLY A 229 -22.51 -27.01 -9.46
CA GLY A 229 -22.55 -26.08 -10.58
C GLY A 229 -23.80 -25.17 -10.64
N LYS A 230 -24.75 -25.31 -9.71
CA LYS A 230 -26.00 -24.55 -9.66
C LYS A 230 -26.10 -23.68 -8.42
N TRP A 231 -26.79 -22.54 -8.59
CA TRP A 231 -27.02 -21.56 -7.55
C TRP A 231 -28.38 -21.75 -6.89
N GLY A 232 -28.43 -21.39 -5.64
CA GLY A 232 -29.64 -21.32 -4.82
C GLY A 232 -29.43 -20.41 -3.63
N TYR A 233 -30.41 -20.40 -2.72
CA TYR A 233 -30.28 -19.68 -1.45
C TYR A 233 -30.42 -20.63 -0.28
N LEU A 234 -29.64 -20.32 0.77
CA LEU A 234 -29.72 -20.92 2.11
C LEU A 234 -30.26 -19.87 3.08
N ASN A 235 -30.85 -20.32 4.18
CA ASN A 235 -31.11 -19.50 5.33
C ASN A 235 -29.85 -19.35 6.22
N GLU A 236 -29.96 -18.62 7.33
CA GLU A 236 -28.85 -18.40 8.26
C GLU A 236 -28.32 -19.70 8.91
N ASP A 237 -29.13 -20.76 8.97
CA ASP A 237 -28.76 -22.07 9.50
C ASP A 237 -28.23 -23.01 8.41
N PHE A 238 -27.87 -22.46 7.25
CA PHE A 238 -27.38 -23.19 6.07
C PHE A 238 -28.36 -24.21 5.50
N GLN A 239 -29.68 -24.06 5.78
CA GLN A 239 -30.69 -24.92 5.19
C GLN A 239 -31.15 -24.35 3.86
N PRO A 240 -31.28 -25.15 2.78
CA PRO A 240 -31.78 -24.68 1.52
C PRO A 240 -33.21 -24.09 1.60
N VAL A 241 -33.38 -22.85 1.14
CA VAL A 241 -34.69 -22.19 1.03
C VAL A 241 -35.16 -22.09 -0.43
N THR A 242 -34.27 -22.38 -1.38
CA THR A 242 -34.60 -22.62 -2.77
C THR A 242 -33.98 -23.94 -3.25
N LYS A 243 -34.43 -24.43 -4.42
CA LYS A 243 -33.68 -25.46 -5.12
C LYS A 243 -32.40 -24.86 -5.71
N PHE A 244 -31.36 -25.68 -5.81
CA PHE A 244 -30.14 -25.38 -6.55
C PHE A 244 -30.35 -25.67 -8.03
N GLU A 245 -31.00 -24.76 -8.75
CA GLU A 245 -31.35 -24.93 -10.18
C GLU A 245 -31.02 -23.71 -11.05
N TYR A 246 -30.52 -22.64 -10.43
CA TYR A 246 -30.20 -21.39 -11.10
C TYR A 246 -28.75 -21.37 -11.62
N ASP A 247 -28.46 -20.47 -12.56
CA ASP A 247 -27.15 -20.31 -13.18
C ASP A 247 -26.37 -19.12 -12.55
N GLY A 248 -27.04 -18.32 -11.72
CA GLY A 248 -26.45 -17.22 -10.95
C GLY A 248 -27.39 -16.72 -9.88
N ALA A 249 -26.84 -16.19 -8.77
CA ALA A 249 -27.58 -15.54 -7.70
C ALA A 249 -26.72 -14.44 -7.09
N THR A 250 -27.34 -13.30 -6.73
CA THR A 250 -26.69 -12.20 -6.02
C THR A 250 -27.13 -12.14 -4.56
N PRO A 251 -26.35 -11.58 -3.65
CA PRO A 251 -26.82 -11.33 -2.27
C PRO A 251 -27.93 -10.26 -2.27
N PHE A 252 -28.78 -10.31 -1.24
CA PHE A 252 -29.81 -9.30 -1.03
C PHE A 252 -29.24 -8.00 -0.53
N LEU A 253 -29.75 -6.88 -1.07
CA LEU A 253 -29.51 -5.54 -0.52
C LEU A 253 -30.74 -4.67 -0.82
N ASN A 254 -31.22 -3.94 0.21
CA ASN A 254 -32.42 -3.08 0.10
C ASN A 254 -33.67 -3.82 -0.44
N GLY A 255 -33.87 -5.05 -0.02
CA GLY A 255 -35.06 -5.85 -0.37
C GLY A 255 -34.99 -6.56 -1.73
N LEU A 256 -33.92 -6.41 -2.48
CA LEU A 256 -33.79 -6.94 -3.84
C LEU A 256 -32.52 -7.77 -4.02
N ALA A 257 -32.63 -8.81 -4.83
CA ALA A 257 -31.54 -9.61 -5.36
C ALA A 257 -31.85 -10.02 -6.80
N ALA A 258 -30.92 -10.67 -7.48
CA ALA A 258 -31.11 -11.18 -8.82
C ALA A 258 -30.83 -12.69 -8.91
N LEU A 259 -31.61 -13.39 -9.72
CA LEU A 259 -31.40 -14.79 -10.11
C LEU A 259 -31.22 -14.91 -11.61
N LYS A 260 -30.30 -15.79 -12.03
CA LYS A 260 -30.09 -16.14 -13.43
C LYS A 260 -30.69 -17.52 -13.72
N LYS A 261 -31.40 -17.65 -14.84
CA LYS A 261 -31.87 -18.94 -15.36
C LYS A 261 -31.63 -18.99 -16.87
N GLY A 262 -30.82 -19.93 -17.32
CA GLY A 262 -30.28 -19.91 -18.68
C GLY A 262 -29.43 -18.66 -18.88
N GLU A 263 -29.68 -17.93 -19.96
CA GLU A 263 -28.95 -16.69 -20.28
C GLU A 263 -29.61 -15.43 -19.70
N LYS A 264 -30.74 -15.55 -18.97
CA LYS A 264 -31.53 -14.40 -18.53
C LYS A 264 -31.60 -14.25 -17.01
N TRP A 265 -31.59 -13.00 -16.59
CA TRP A 265 -31.77 -12.60 -15.20
C TRP A 265 -33.20 -12.13 -14.90
N ALA A 266 -33.61 -12.33 -13.65
CA ALA A 266 -34.80 -11.74 -13.05
C ALA A 266 -34.47 -11.14 -11.71
N ILE A 267 -35.20 -10.11 -11.28
CA ILE A 267 -35.11 -9.52 -9.96
C ILE A 267 -36.09 -10.26 -9.05
N ILE A 268 -35.65 -10.53 -7.82
CA ILE A 268 -36.43 -11.19 -6.79
C ILE A 268 -36.51 -10.31 -5.53
N ASN A 269 -37.55 -10.50 -4.73
CA ASN A 269 -37.72 -9.89 -3.41
C ASN A 269 -37.26 -10.84 -2.29
N THR A 270 -37.29 -10.36 -1.03
CA THR A 270 -36.90 -11.13 0.16
C THR A 270 -37.77 -12.35 0.45
N GLU A 271 -38.96 -12.47 -0.16
CA GLU A 271 -39.79 -13.69 -0.13
C GLU A 271 -39.32 -14.72 -1.18
N LEU A 272 -38.17 -14.46 -1.83
CA LEU A 272 -37.61 -15.28 -2.92
C LEU A 272 -38.56 -15.41 -4.13
N LYS A 273 -39.47 -14.43 -4.32
CA LYS A 273 -40.38 -14.35 -5.45
C LYS A 273 -39.84 -13.41 -6.51
N ALA A 274 -39.92 -13.84 -7.78
CA ALA A 274 -39.60 -12.99 -8.91
C ALA A 274 -40.55 -11.78 -8.97
N VAL A 275 -39.98 -10.57 -9.01
CA VAL A 275 -40.71 -9.31 -9.22
C VAL A 275 -40.67 -8.86 -10.68
N THR A 276 -39.81 -9.50 -11.47
CA THR A 276 -39.74 -9.37 -12.92
C THR A 276 -39.70 -10.74 -13.59
N ASP A 277 -40.07 -10.83 -14.85
CA ASP A 277 -39.78 -12.03 -15.63
C ASP A 277 -38.26 -12.18 -15.86
N PHE A 278 -37.81 -13.40 -16.24
CA PHE A 278 -36.47 -13.67 -16.70
C PHE A 278 -36.26 -13.07 -18.10
N GLY A 279 -35.89 -11.79 -18.14
CA GLY A 279 -35.85 -11.03 -19.40
C GLY A 279 -34.56 -10.21 -19.56
N PHE A 280 -33.80 -9.97 -18.51
CA PHE A 280 -32.59 -9.17 -18.59
C PHE A 280 -31.39 -9.99 -19.07
N ASP A 281 -30.59 -9.40 -19.97
CA ASP A 281 -29.38 -10.03 -20.50
C ASP A 281 -28.22 -9.96 -19.47
N ASP A 282 -28.20 -8.88 -18.70
CA ASP A 282 -27.18 -8.69 -17.65
C ASP A 282 -27.72 -7.82 -16.51
N ILE A 283 -27.07 -7.94 -15.35
CA ILE A 283 -27.34 -7.16 -14.13
C ILE A 283 -26.04 -6.54 -13.65
N VAL A 284 -26.05 -5.23 -13.44
CA VAL A 284 -24.89 -4.52 -12.90
C VAL A 284 -24.79 -4.76 -11.40
N CYS A 285 -23.68 -5.38 -10.98
CA CYS A 285 -23.34 -5.58 -9.58
C CYS A 285 -22.15 -4.69 -9.20
N ASP A 286 -22.05 -4.37 -7.91
CA ASP A 286 -20.84 -3.75 -7.37
C ASP A 286 -19.74 -4.79 -7.11
N ASP A 287 -18.59 -4.33 -6.60
CA ASP A 287 -17.42 -5.18 -6.32
C ASP A 287 -17.71 -6.28 -5.28
N TRP A 288 -18.79 -6.14 -4.50
CA TRP A 288 -19.25 -7.08 -3.49
C TRP A 288 -20.34 -8.04 -4.00
N GLY A 289 -20.74 -7.88 -5.27
CA GLY A 289 -21.75 -8.70 -5.93
C GLY A 289 -23.20 -8.27 -5.67
N PHE A 290 -23.46 -7.12 -5.03
CA PHE A 290 -24.80 -6.61 -4.84
C PHE A 290 -25.34 -5.94 -6.11
N CYS A 291 -26.55 -6.32 -6.53
CA CYS A 291 -27.18 -5.74 -7.69
C CYS A 291 -28.08 -4.53 -7.40
N SER A 292 -28.38 -4.26 -6.13
CA SER A 292 -29.27 -3.17 -5.71
C SER A 292 -28.51 -2.07 -4.97
N ARG A 293 -28.78 -0.81 -5.34
CA ARG A 293 -28.33 0.37 -4.58
C ARG A 293 -29.53 1.27 -4.32
N ASN A 294 -29.85 1.52 -3.05
CA ASN A 294 -31.01 2.32 -2.64
C ASN A 294 -32.34 1.85 -3.26
N GLY A 295 -32.53 0.53 -3.44
CA GLY A 295 -33.71 -0.05 -4.06
C GLY A 295 -33.79 0.11 -5.59
N VAL A 296 -32.70 0.54 -6.24
CA VAL A 296 -32.57 0.64 -7.69
C VAL A 296 -31.65 -0.45 -8.21
N VAL A 297 -32.06 -1.14 -9.27
CA VAL A 297 -31.26 -2.15 -9.98
C VAL A 297 -31.03 -1.67 -11.41
N PHE A 298 -29.80 -1.76 -11.88
CA PHE A 298 -29.47 -1.49 -13.27
C PHE A 298 -29.34 -2.82 -14.03
N ALA A 299 -30.11 -2.96 -15.10
CA ALA A 299 -30.18 -4.16 -15.90
C ALA A 299 -30.04 -3.84 -17.39
N LYS A 300 -29.46 -4.77 -18.16
CA LYS A 300 -29.31 -4.66 -19.61
C LYS A 300 -30.38 -5.46 -20.31
N ILE A 301 -31.00 -4.90 -21.35
CA ILE A 301 -31.92 -5.56 -22.29
C ILE A 301 -31.44 -5.24 -23.71
N GLY A 302 -31.17 -6.29 -24.50
CA GLY A 302 -30.64 -6.13 -25.85
C GLY A 302 -29.15 -5.77 -25.91
N GLU A 303 -28.62 -5.56 -27.13
CA GLU A 303 -27.24 -5.18 -27.41
C GLU A 303 -26.89 -3.76 -26.96
#